data_bc36fcd54d8fe514e57e9b3d58cfa0f1
#
_entry.id   bc36fcd54d8fe514e57e9b3d58cfa0f1
#
_cell.length_a   1.000
_cell.length_b   1.000
_cell.length_c   1.000
_cell.angle_alpha   90.00
_cell.angle_beta   90.00
_cell.angle_gamma   90.00
#
_symmetry.space_group_name_H-M   'P 1'
#
loop_
_entity.id
_entity.type
_entity.pdbx_description
1 polymer ?
#
loop_
_entity_poly.entity_id
_entity_poly.type
_entity_poly.pdbx_seq_one_letter_code
_entity_poly.pdbx_strand_id
1 'polypeptide(L)'
;NWKDTFSSADSTRRQYDYATSLHSSQVYTPQLIVNGKHVVSAGSPEKLLKVISDASAAPALPVAVDAALVGGRLVVNTGGGSGEANLILAIFDESETVKVERGENGGKQLTYHNAVTGLRTIGMWKGKALEVELPRKEYLTEKGQGCAVLLQRITQQGTPGEIIGAAVVSGTGS
;
A
#
# COMPACT_ATOMS: atom_id res chain seq x y z
N ASN A 1 -3.23 -26.15 -10.49
CA ASN A 1 -3.46 -24.94 -9.70
C ASN A 1 -2.47 -23.87 -10.13
N TRP A 2 -2.96 -22.78 -10.71
CA TRP A 2 -2.16 -21.59 -10.95
C TRP A 2 -1.74 -21.01 -9.60
N LYS A 3 -0.45 -20.76 -9.41
CA LYS A 3 0.07 -20.09 -8.23
C LYS A 3 0.27 -18.63 -8.59
N ASP A 4 -0.46 -17.75 -7.95
CA ASP A 4 -0.27 -16.30 -8.09
C ASP A 4 1.14 -15.94 -7.59
N THR A 5 1.96 -15.39 -8.47
CA THR A 5 3.37 -15.03 -8.18
C THR A 5 3.47 -13.93 -7.11
N PHE A 6 2.44 -13.10 -6.99
CA PHE A 6 2.38 -12.00 -6.02
C PHE A 6 1.59 -12.34 -4.75
N SER A 7 1.01 -13.54 -4.66
CA SER A 7 0.32 -14.00 -3.46
C SER A 7 1.32 -14.36 -2.36
N SER A 8 1.16 -13.77 -1.19
CA SER A 8 1.96 -14.07 0.00
C SER A 8 1.06 -14.32 1.21
N ALA A 9 1.59 -15.03 2.21
CA ALA A 9 0.89 -15.23 3.47
C ALA A 9 0.58 -13.90 4.17
N ASP A 10 1.47 -12.93 4.04
CA ASP A 10 1.30 -11.59 4.63
C ASP A 10 0.21 -10.79 3.91
N SER A 11 0.15 -10.86 2.58
CA SER A 11 -0.94 -10.25 1.81
C SER A 11 -2.29 -10.86 2.15
N THR A 12 -2.35 -12.18 2.28
CA THR A 12 -3.56 -12.89 2.70
C THR A 12 -3.99 -12.48 4.11
N ARG A 13 -3.06 -12.45 5.05
CA ARG A 13 -3.34 -11.99 6.44
C ARG A 13 -3.88 -10.58 6.43
N ARG A 14 -3.24 -9.66 5.71
CA ARG A 14 -3.68 -8.26 5.61
C ARG A 14 -5.09 -8.14 5.04
N GLN A 15 -5.50 -8.99 4.11
CA GLN A 15 -6.86 -9.03 3.58
C GLN A 15 -7.89 -9.41 4.67
N TYR A 16 -7.59 -10.42 5.50
CA TYR A 16 -8.44 -10.80 6.63
C TYR A 16 -8.47 -9.71 7.72
N ASP A 17 -7.34 -9.07 7.99
CA ASP A 17 -7.26 -7.96 8.94
C ASP A 17 -8.14 -6.79 8.50
N TYR A 18 -8.15 -6.48 7.20
CA TYR A 18 -9.06 -5.48 6.65
C TYR A 18 -10.53 -5.92 6.70
N ALA A 19 -10.84 -7.18 6.46
CA ALA A 19 -12.20 -7.68 6.63
C ALA A 19 -12.68 -7.47 8.08
N THR A 20 -11.82 -7.74 9.05
CA THR A 20 -12.10 -7.50 10.47
C THR A 20 -12.31 -6.00 10.76
N SER A 21 -11.39 -5.13 10.35
CA SER A 21 -11.46 -3.70 10.65
C SER A 21 -12.62 -2.99 9.96
N LEU A 22 -13.05 -3.49 8.81
CA LEU A 22 -14.14 -2.92 8.02
C LEU A 22 -15.49 -3.64 8.22
N HIS A 23 -15.54 -4.54 9.21
CA HIS A 23 -16.73 -5.33 9.55
C HIS A 23 -17.34 -6.10 8.36
N SER A 24 -16.46 -6.56 7.45
CA SER A 24 -16.87 -7.36 6.30
C SER A 24 -17.00 -8.83 6.71
N SER A 25 -18.13 -9.44 6.39
CA SER A 25 -18.35 -10.86 6.63
C SER A 25 -17.67 -11.77 5.59
N GLN A 26 -17.16 -11.19 4.52
CA GLN A 26 -16.57 -11.93 3.40
C GLN A 26 -15.25 -11.32 2.95
N VAL A 27 -14.31 -12.21 2.65
CA VAL A 27 -13.07 -11.90 1.93
C VAL A 27 -13.25 -12.38 0.49
N TYR A 28 -13.05 -11.50 -0.46
CA TYR A 28 -13.21 -11.79 -1.88
C TYR A 28 -12.12 -11.09 -2.71
N THR A 29 -11.85 -11.65 -3.86
CA THR A 29 -10.90 -11.11 -4.81
C THR A 29 -11.59 -11.01 -6.18
N PRO A 30 -11.43 -9.92 -6.91
CA PRO A 30 -10.63 -8.74 -6.61
C PRO A 30 -11.35 -7.73 -5.70
N GLN A 31 -10.62 -7.19 -4.71
CA GLN A 31 -11.11 -6.20 -3.75
C GLN A 31 -10.24 -4.96 -3.80
N LEU A 32 -10.85 -3.78 -3.80
CA LEU A 32 -10.15 -2.50 -3.66
C LEU A 32 -10.48 -1.87 -2.31
N ILE A 33 -9.46 -1.34 -1.65
CA ILE A 33 -9.60 -0.59 -0.40
C ILE A 33 -8.99 0.80 -0.61
N VAL A 34 -9.83 1.83 -0.51
CA VAL A 34 -9.40 3.23 -0.70
C VAL A 34 -9.19 3.88 0.67
N ASN A 35 -8.00 4.46 0.87
CA ASN A 35 -7.58 5.15 2.10
C ASN A 35 -7.78 4.33 3.38
N GLY A 36 -7.78 2.98 3.28
CA GLY A 36 -7.95 2.09 4.42
C GLY A 36 -9.36 2.02 5.02
N LYS A 37 -10.37 2.65 4.39
CA LYS A 37 -11.74 2.75 4.94
C LYS A 37 -12.88 2.47 3.98
N HIS A 38 -12.68 2.58 2.69
CA HIS A 38 -13.73 2.33 1.70
C HIS A 38 -13.44 1.06 0.91
N VAL A 39 -14.34 0.08 0.99
CA VAL A 39 -14.23 -1.18 0.25
C VAL A 39 -15.08 -1.12 -1.01
N VAL A 40 -14.49 -1.48 -2.14
CA VAL A 40 -15.18 -1.56 -3.43
C VAL A 40 -14.87 -2.89 -4.09
N SER A 41 -15.89 -3.55 -4.62
CA SER A 41 -15.68 -4.69 -5.51
C SER A 41 -15.18 -4.21 -6.86
N ALA A 42 -14.08 -4.78 -7.35
CA ALA A 42 -13.54 -4.44 -8.67
C ALA A 42 -14.45 -4.89 -9.84
N GLY A 43 -15.49 -5.68 -9.58
CA GLY A 43 -16.52 -6.03 -10.57
C GLY A 43 -17.44 -4.89 -10.98
N SER A 44 -17.31 -3.69 -10.42
CA SER A 44 -18.12 -2.52 -10.76
C SER A 44 -17.23 -1.30 -11.07
N PRO A 45 -16.77 -1.15 -12.32
CA PRO A 45 -15.89 -0.04 -12.72
C PRO A 45 -16.45 1.34 -12.38
N GLU A 46 -17.76 1.55 -12.54
CA GLU A 46 -18.42 2.82 -12.24
C GLU A 46 -18.34 3.18 -10.75
N LYS A 47 -18.61 2.21 -9.87
CA LYS A 47 -18.48 2.40 -8.42
C LYS A 47 -17.04 2.67 -8.02
N LEU A 48 -16.10 1.97 -8.67
CA LEU A 48 -14.67 2.16 -8.46
C LEU A 48 -14.24 3.58 -8.80
N LEU A 49 -14.58 4.05 -10.02
CA LEU A 49 -14.27 5.41 -10.47
C LEU A 49 -14.90 6.47 -9.57
N LYS A 50 -16.14 6.24 -9.14
CA LYS A 50 -16.83 7.15 -8.21
C LYS A 50 -16.10 7.26 -6.88
N VAL A 51 -15.73 6.15 -6.24
CA VAL A 51 -15.03 6.18 -4.94
C VAL A 51 -13.65 6.83 -5.06
N ILE A 52 -12.92 6.59 -6.15
CA ILE A 52 -11.63 7.25 -6.41
C ILE A 52 -11.84 8.75 -6.62
N SER A 53 -12.85 9.16 -7.40
CA SER A 53 -13.18 10.56 -7.63
C SER A 53 -13.58 11.27 -6.34
N ASP A 54 -14.44 10.66 -5.53
CA ASP A 54 -14.87 11.20 -4.24
C ASP A 54 -13.66 11.35 -3.28
N ALA A 55 -12.77 10.36 -3.24
CA ALA A 55 -11.56 10.41 -2.42
C ALA A 55 -10.55 11.47 -2.90
N SER A 56 -10.49 11.71 -4.23
CA SER A 56 -9.62 12.74 -4.81
C SER A 56 -10.18 14.16 -4.61
N ALA A 57 -11.50 14.30 -4.54
CA ALA A 57 -12.17 15.57 -4.27
C ALA A 57 -12.23 15.92 -2.76
N ALA A 58 -11.98 14.94 -1.90
CA ALA A 58 -11.92 15.15 -0.46
C ALA A 58 -10.69 15.99 -0.08
N PRO A 59 -10.71 16.65 1.10
CA PRO A 59 -9.52 17.29 1.64
C PRO A 59 -8.32 16.33 1.67
N ALA A 60 -7.12 16.87 1.54
CA ALA A 60 -5.88 16.10 1.66
C ALA A 60 -5.86 15.27 2.95
N LEU A 61 -5.10 14.18 2.94
CA LEU A 61 -4.92 13.36 4.13
C LEU A 61 -4.44 14.23 5.31
N PRO A 62 -4.95 14.02 6.53
CA PRO A 62 -4.80 14.98 7.63
C PRO A 62 -3.37 15.15 8.13
N VAL A 63 -2.47 14.23 7.83
CA VAL A 63 -1.06 14.32 8.23
C VAL A 63 -0.18 14.36 6.97
N ALA A 64 0.63 15.40 6.84
CA ALA A 64 1.61 15.47 5.78
C ALA A 64 2.63 14.33 5.93
N VAL A 65 2.93 13.65 4.83
CA VAL A 65 4.00 12.67 4.74
C VAL A 65 4.81 12.99 3.49
N ASP A 66 6.11 13.16 3.66
CA ASP A 66 7.06 13.36 2.59
C ASP A 66 8.08 12.24 2.58
N ALA A 67 8.46 11.76 1.41
CA ALA A 67 9.48 10.75 1.26
C ALA A 67 10.34 11.03 0.03
N ALA A 68 11.65 10.89 0.17
CA ALA A 68 12.59 11.10 -0.91
C ALA A 68 13.83 10.20 -0.79
N LEU A 69 14.45 9.88 -1.93
CA LEU A 69 15.74 9.22 -1.98
C LEU A 69 16.84 10.31 -2.01
N VAL A 70 17.62 10.38 -0.96
CA VAL A 70 18.69 11.37 -0.80
C VAL A 70 19.97 10.66 -0.37
N GLY A 71 21.06 10.82 -1.11
CA GLY A 71 22.37 10.28 -0.74
C GLY A 71 22.39 8.77 -0.50
N GLY A 72 21.57 8.01 -1.22
CA GLY A 72 21.48 6.54 -1.04
C GLY A 72 20.63 6.13 0.18
N ARG A 73 19.87 7.04 0.76
CA ARG A 73 18.94 6.81 1.87
C ARG A 73 17.52 7.16 1.45
N LEU A 74 16.56 6.43 1.95
CA LEU A 74 15.16 6.85 1.94
C LEU A 74 14.94 7.69 3.20
N VAL A 75 14.64 8.96 3.01
CA VAL A 75 14.30 9.90 4.08
C VAL A 75 12.80 10.10 4.08
N VAL A 76 12.17 9.85 5.21
CA VAL A 76 10.73 9.97 5.40
C VAL A 76 10.45 10.96 6.51
N ASN A 77 9.63 11.96 6.23
CA ASN A 77 9.18 12.97 7.20
C ASN A 77 7.67 12.91 7.36
N THR A 78 7.19 13.01 8.59
CA THR A 78 5.77 13.14 8.89
C THR A 78 5.49 14.44 9.62
N GLY A 79 4.36 15.06 9.34
CA GLY A 79 3.83 16.16 10.13
C GLY A 79 3.33 15.73 11.51
N GLY A 80 2.95 16.72 12.32
CA GLY A 80 2.23 16.50 13.58
C GLY A 80 0.73 16.30 13.35
N GLY A 81 0.04 15.78 14.36
CA GLY A 81 -1.41 15.55 14.35
C GLY A 81 -1.88 14.89 15.63
N SER A 82 -2.99 14.18 15.60
CA SER A 82 -3.58 13.53 16.77
C SER A 82 -3.70 12.02 16.62
N GLY A 83 -3.50 11.29 17.72
CA GLY A 83 -3.64 9.84 17.82
C GLY A 83 -2.33 9.09 17.51
N GLU A 84 -2.46 7.80 17.20
CA GLU A 84 -1.36 6.90 16.92
C GLU A 84 -1.54 6.22 15.56
N ALA A 85 -0.42 5.93 14.88
CA ALA A 85 -0.41 5.25 13.60
C ALA A 85 0.92 4.52 13.39
N ASN A 86 0.91 3.46 12.58
CA ASN A 86 2.11 2.86 12.06
C ASN A 86 2.58 3.59 10.81
N LEU A 87 3.87 3.80 10.71
CA LEU A 87 4.53 4.22 9.48
C LEU A 87 4.94 2.95 8.73
N ILE A 88 4.30 2.70 7.60
CA ILE A 88 4.46 1.47 6.81
C ILE A 88 5.14 1.80 5.50
N LEU A 89 6.18 1.05 5.17
CA LEU A 89 6.83 1.06 3.87
C LEU A 89 6.26 -0.09 3.04
N ALA A 90 5.62 0.23 1.92
CA ALA A 90 5.19 -0.71 0.90
C ALA A 90 6.18 -0.65 -0.26
N ILE A 91 6.86 -1.76 -0.53
CA ILE A 91 7.79 -1.91 -1.64
C ILE A 91 7.01 -2.53 -2.79
N PHE A 92 7.15 -1.99 -3.99
CA PHE A 92 6.44 -2.49 -5.16
C PHE A 92 7.32 -2.48 -6.40
N ASP A 93 7.03 -3.40 -7.31
CA ASP A 93 7.58 -3.39 -8.66
C ASP A 93 6.72 -2.47 -9.54
N GLU A 94 7.32 -1.45 -10.16
CA GLU A 94 6.58 -0.46 -10.96
C GLU A 94 5.89 -1.10 -12.16
N SER A 95 6.50 -2.10 -12.75
CA SER A 95 5.93 -2.89 -13.84
C SER A 95 6.54 -4.27 -13.88
N GLU A 96 5.71 -5.30 -13.83
CA GLU A 96 6.12 -6.70 -13.93
C GLU A 96 5.23 -7.42 -14.95
N THR A 97 5.84 -8.11 -15.92
CA THR A 97 5.10 -8.88 -16.93
C THR A 97 5.25 -10.35 -16.66
N VAL A 98 4.14 -11.02 -16.40
CA VAL A 98 4.07 -12.44 -16.07
C VAL A 98 3.36 -13.19 -17.19
N LYS A 99 3.93 -14.30 -17.64
CA LYS A 99 3.26 -15.25 -18.54
C LYS A 99 2.38 -16.19 -17.70
N VAL A 100 1.07 -16.15 -17.95
CA VAL A 100 0.11 -17.01 -17.25
C VAL A 100 0.18 -18.41 -17.85
N GLU A 101 0.60 -19.39 -17.06
CA GLU A 101 0.77 -20.78 -17.56
C GLU A 101 -0.54 -21.53 -17.65
N ARG A 102 -1.50 -21.29 -16.76
CA ARG A 102 -2.77 -22.05 -16.64
C ARG A 102 -3.93 -21.17 -16.19
N GLY A 103 -5.16 -21.69 -16.30
CA GLY A 103 -6.39 -21.01 -15.93
C GLY A 103 -7.02 -20.25 -17.10
N GLU A 104 -8.03 -19.44 -16.82
CA GLU A 104 -8.80 -18.67 -17.84
C GLU A 104 -7.93 -17.72 -18.68
N ASN A 105 -6.83 -17.27 -18.13
CA ASN A 105 -5.84 -16.43 -18.80
C ASN A 105 -4.59 -17.20 -19.26
N GLY A 106 -4.63 -18.53 -19.28
CA GLY A 106 -3.52 -19.38 -19.71
C GLY A 106 -3.00 -18.99 -21.11
N GLY A 107 -1.68 -18.88 -21.26
CA GLY A 107 -1.01 -18.49 -22.49
C GLY A 107 -0.91 -16.98 -22.73
N LYS A 108 -1.61 -16.14 -21.95
CA LYS A 108 -1.52 -14.67 -22.05
C LYS A 108 -0.33 -14.13 -21.25
N GLN A 109 0.17 -12.98 -21.66
CA GLN A 109 1.07 -12.16 -20.86
C GLN A 109 0.24 -11.07 -20.19
N LEU A 110 0.38 -10.95 -18.86
CA LEU A 110 -0.27 -9.92 -18.06
C LEU A 110 0.80 -9.01 -17.47
N THR A 111 0.64 -7.71 -17.65
CA THR A 111 1.52 -6.72 -17.03
C THR A 111 0.81 -6.17 -15.80
N TYR A 112 1.47 -6.33 -14.66
CA TYR A 112 1.05 -5.76 -13.37
C TYR A 112 1.79 -4.44 -13.17
N HIS A 113 1.10 -3.45 -12.63
CA HIS A 113 1.68 -2.17 -12.26
C HIS A 113 1.59 -1.98 -10.75
N ASN A 114 2.68 -1.51 -10.14
CA ASN A 114 2.79 -1.27 -8.71
C ASN A 114 2.43 -2.50 -7.86
N ALA A 115 2.91 -3.67 -8.31
CA ALA A 115 2.70 -4.91 -7.57
C ALA A 115 3.49 -4.90 -6.27
N VAL A 116 2.81 -4.89 -5.12
CA VAL A 116 3.46 -4.84 -3.80
C VAL A 116 4.14 -6.18 -3.52
N THR A 117 5.46 -6.12 -3.32
CA THR A 117 6.33 -7.28 -3.03
C THR A 117 6.77 -7.33 -1.56
N GLY A 118 6.61 -6.24 -0.82
CA GLY A 118 6.96 -6.19 0.59
C GLY A 118 6.20 -5.10 1.36
N LEU A 119 5.88 -5.42 2.62
CA LEU A 119 5.29 -4.49 3.58
C LEU A 119 6.09 -4.55 4.88
N ARG A 120 6.53 -3.39 5.37
CA ARG A 120 7.32 -3.29 6.61
C ARG A 120 6.87 -2.09 7.44
N THR A 121 6.68 -2.29 8.72
CA THR A 121 6.54 -1.18 9.67
C THR A 121 7.93 -0.60 9.93
N ILE A 122 8.11 0.68 9.63
CA ILE A 122 9.37 1.40 9.75
C ILE A 122 9.38 2.42 10.89
N GLY A 123 8.24 2.61 11.56
CA GLY A 123 8.12 3.50 12.70
C GLY A 123 6.73 3.49 13.31
N MET A 124 6.63 4.05 14.50
CA MET A 124 5.37 4.29 15.21
C MET A 124 5.24 5.79 15.45
N TRP A 125 4.18 6.37 14.89
CA TRP A 125 3.87 7.78 15.04
C TRP A 125 2.85 7.99 16.17
N LYS A 126 3.11 8.96 17.02
CA LYS A 126 2.29 9.29 18.21
C LYS A 126 1.90 10.78 18.23
N GLY A 127 1.42 11.27 17.10
CA GLY A 127 0.95 12.66 16.99
C GLY A 127 2.03 13.72 16.87
N LYS A 128 3.31 13.37 17.00
CA LYS A 128 4.45 14.29 16.83
C LYS A 128 5.11 14.04 15.47
N ALA A 129 5.66 15.11 14.89
CA ALA A 129 6.49 14.99 13.70
C ALA A 129 7.60 13.95 13.92
N LEU A 130 7.82 13.11 12.94
CA LEU A 130 8.77 12.01 12.97
C LEU A 130 9.60 12.03 11.68
N GLU A 131 10.91 11.88 11.84
CA GLU A 131 11.83 11.64 10.73
C GLU A 131 12.40 10.22 10.85
N VAL A 132 12.41 9.49 9.74
CA VAL A 132 12.98 8.15 9.62
C VAL A 132 13.89 8.12 8.41
N GLU A 133 15.13 7.67 8.62
CA GLU A 133 16.08 7.43 7.55
C GLU A 133 16.42 5.95 7.43
N LEU A 134 16.34 5.41 6.22
CA LEU A 134 16.60 4.01 5.93
C LEU A 134 17.62 3.88 4.80
N PRO A 135 18.62 2.97 4.91
CA PRO A 135 19.52 2.70 3.80
C PRO A 135 18.74 2.13 2.59
N ARG A 136 18.81 2.78 1.42
CA ARG A 136 18.11 2.32 0.21
C ARG A 136 18.34 0.84 -0.09
N LYS A 137 19.59 0.38 0.06
CA LYS A 137 20.00 -0.99 -0.26
C LYS A 137 19.30 -2.10 0.56
N GLU A 138 18.73 -1.74 1.71
CA GLU A 138 18.03 -2.70 2.56
C GLU A 138 16.55 -2.89 2.15
N TYR A 139 16.01 -1.98 1.36
CA TYR A 139 14.58 -1.96 1.03
C TYR A 139 14.31 -1.98 -0.47
N LEU A 140 15.07 -1.23 -1.26
CA LEU A 140 14.96 -1.20 -2.72
C LEU A 140 16.17 -1.92 -3.31
N THR A 141 16.07 -3.24 -3.39
CA THR A 141 17.19 -4.12 -3.78
C THR A 141 17.28 -4.35 -5.27
N GLU A 142 16.19 -4.16 -6.00
CA GLU A 142 16.09 -4.45 -7.42
C GLU A 142 15.82 -3.17 -8.24
N LYS A 143 16.23 -3.21 -9.50
CA LYS A 143 15.96 -2.13 -10.44
C LYS A 143 14.48 -2.12 -10.82
N GLY A 144 13.87 -0.92 -10.87
CA GLY A 144 12.44 -0.78 -11.18
C GLY A 144 11.52 -0.93 -9.97
N GLN A 145 12.09 -0.99 -8.77
CA GLN A 145 11.31 -0.93 -7.53
C GLN A 145 11.06 0.51 -7.10
N GLY A 146 9.81 0.78 -6.76
CA GLY A 146 9.40 1.98 -6.04
C GLY A 146 8.93 1.64 -4.64
N CYS A 147 8.61 2.66 -3.86
CA CYS A 147 7.98 2.46 -2.57
C CYS A 147 6.88 3.49 -2.29
N ALA A 148 5.91 3.09 -1.49
CA ALA A 148 4.94 3.99 -0.89
C ALA A 148 5.11 3.97 0.63
N VAL A 149 5.03 5.14 1.22
CA VAL A 149 5.00 5.30 2.68
C VAL A 149 3.58 5.62 3.08
N LEU A 150 3.03 4.82 3.98
CA LEU A 150 1.67 4.96 4.48
C LEU A 150 1.70 5.24 5.98
N LEU A 151 1.07 6.31 6.42
CA LEU A 151 0.79 6.53 7.82
C LEU A 151 -0.61 6.00 8.11
N GLN A 152 -0.68 4.80 8.70
CA GLN A 152 -1.91 4.04 8.87
C GLN A 152 -2.26 3.84 10.34
N ARG A 153 -3.46 4.24 10.72
CA ARG A 153 -4.01 3.99 12.05
C ARG A 153 -4.14 2.48 12.31
N ILE A 154 -4.08 2.13 13.58
CA ILE A 154 -4.34 0.77 14.04
C ILE A 154 -5.64 0.80 14.83
N THR A 155 -6.53 -0.13 14.57
CA THR A 155 -7.77 -0.30 15.35
C THR A 155 -7.45 -0.82 16.75
N GLN A 156 -8.40 -0.77 17.65
CA GLN A 156 -8.27 -1.36 18.99
C GLN A 156 -7.98 -2.87 18.96
N GLN A 157 -8.29 -3.54 17.86
CA GLN A 157 -8.04 -4.97 17.65
C GLN A 157 -6.66 -5.25 17.03
N GLY A 158 -5.85 -4.21 16.80
CA GLY A 158 -4.52 -4.33 16.20
C GLY A 158 -4.53 -4.48 14.67
N THR A 159 -5.68 -4.30 14.02
CA THR A 159 -5.85 -4.44 12.57
C THR A 159 -5.66 -3.09 11.84
N PRO A 160 -5.37 -3.09 10.51
CA PRO A 160 -5.19 -1.87 9.73
C PRO A 160 -6.45 -1.01 9.73
N GLY A 161 -6.31 0.27 10.05
CA GLY A 161 -7.36 1.27 10.00
C GLY A 161 -7.18 2.25 8.84
N GLU A 162 -7.67 3.47 9.03
CA GLU A 162 -7.59 4.56 8.07
C GLU A 162 -6.14 4.97 7.77
N ILE A 163 -5.83 5.24 6.51
CA ILE A 163 -4.60 5.88 6.07
C ILE A 163 -4.79 7.39 6.23
N ILE A 164 -3.96 8.02 7.06
CA ILE A 164 -4.04 9.44 7.42
C ILE A 164 -2.92 10.28 6.82
N GLY A 165 -1.99 9.67 6.13
CA GLY A 165 -0.92 10.32 5.39
C GLY A 165 -0.26 9.32 4.44
N ALA A 166 0.22 9.79 3.30
CA ALA A 166 0.91 8.93 2.34
C ALA A 166 1.89 9.72 1.47
N ALA A 167 2.95 9.05 1.03
CA ALA A 167 3.87 9.53 0.01
C ALA A 167 4.29 8.37 -0.90
N VAL A 168 4.65 8.67 -2.15
CA VAL A 168 5.16 7.68 -3.12
C VAL A 168 6.50 8.14 -3.63
N VAL A 169 7.45 7.21 -3.71
CA VAL A 169 8.77 7.41 -4.30
C VAL A 169 8.94 6.42 -5.44
N SER A 170 9.03 6.92 -6.66
CA SER A 170 9.31 6.10 -7.85
C SER A 170 10.77 5.66 -7.86
N GLY A 171 11.02 4.43 -8.28
CA GLY A 171 12.36 3.85 -8.35
C GLY A 171 13.22 4.39 -9.49
N THR A 172 12.62 5.11 -10.45
CA THR A 172 13.28 5.71 -11.63
C THR A 172 14.04 7.01 -11.32
N GLY A 173 14.06 7.48 -10.08
CA GLY A 173 14.94 8.56 -9.64
C GLY A 173 16.39 8.09 -9.60
N SER A 174 17.16 8.53 -10.57
CA SER A 174 18.60 8.31 -10.82
C SER A 174 19.48 8.37 -9.58
#